data_eef532ce5651ed0253ade32a2d7147b9
#
_entry.id   eef532ce5651ed0253ade32a2d7147b9
#
_cell.length_a   1.000
_cell.length_b   1.000
_cell.length_c   1.000
_cell.angle_alpha   90.00
_cell.angle_beta   90.00
_cell.angle_gamma   90.00
#
_symmetry.space_group_name_H-M   'P 1'
#
loop_
_entity.id
_entity.type
_entity.pdbx_description
1 polymer ?
#
loop_
_entity_poly.entity_id
_entity_poly.type
_entity_poly.pdbx_seq_one_letter_code
_entity_poly.pdbx_strand_id
1 'polypeptide(L)'
;MIDRRAELGLWVGRLETILIELGVLNQDGEVACDAGSRFPRDVEEALDGFIENPVELIGLLKICRDARDGRPLSPAVLMAAHLMTKEILLVLQEARGAES
;
A
#
# COMPACT_ATOMS: atom_id res chain seq x y z
N MET A 1 7.85 20.77 -10.94
CA MET A 1 6.83 20.53 -9.91
C MET A 1 6.44 19.05 -9.94
N ILE A 2 6.51 18.38 -8.81
CA ILE A 2 6.19 16.95 -8.74
C ILE A 2 4.68 16.79 -8.63
N ASP A 3 4.10 16.03 -9.56
CA ASP A 3 2.68 15.73 -9.54
C ASP A 3 2.44 14.57 -8.56
N ARG A 4 1.65 14.81 -7.51
CA ARG A 4 1.32 13.80 -6.51
C ARG A 4 0.66 12.57 -7.10
N ARG A 5 -0.17 12.75 -8.14
CA ARG A 5 -0.81 11.63 -8.81
C ARG A 5 0.21 10.73 -9.51
N ALA A 6 1.18 11.32 -10.19
CA ALA A 6 2.23 10.57 -10.85
C ALA A 6 3.11 9.84 -9.83
N GLU A 7 3.44 10.50 -8.70
CA GLU A 7 4.18 9.87 -7.61
C GLU A 7 3.40 8.70 -7.01
N LEU A 8 2.10 8.89 -6.73
CA LEU A 8 1.27 7.81 -6.21
C LEU A 8 1.22 6.63 -7.16
N GLY A 9 1.14 6.88 -8.46
CA GLY A 9 1.17 5.81 -9.46
C GLY A 9 2.44 4.99 -9.41
N LEU A 10 3.59 5.66 -9.26
CA LEU A 10 4.88 4.98 -9.10
C LEU A 10 4.95 4.22 -7.78
N TRP A 11 4.50 4.85 -6.71
CA TRP A 11 4.57 4.25 -5.37
C TRP A 11 3.63 3.06 -5.22
N VAL A 12 2.42 3.11 -5.79
CA VAL A 12 1.51 1.98 -5.73
C VAL A 12 2.08 0.79 -6.47
N GLY A 13 2.78 1.01 -7.59
CA GLY A 13 3.46 -0.06 -8.31
C GLY A 13 4.53 -0.73 -7.45
N ARG A 14 5.34 0.05 -6.75
CA ARG A 14 6.35 -0.48 -5.82
C ARG A 14 5.71 -1.19 -4.65
N LEU A 15 4.65 -0.62 -4.10
CA LEU A 15 3.92 -1.19 -2.98
C LEU A 15 3.32 -2.54 -3.37
N GLU A 16 2.67 -2.62 -4.53
CA GLU A 16 2.12 -3.87 -5.04
C GLU A 16 3.19 -4.94 -5.18
N THR A 17 4.35 -4.58 -5.72
CA THR A 17 5.48 -5.51 -5.89
C THR A 17 5.93 -6.07 -4.54
N ILE A 18 6.13 -5.20 -3.55
CA ILE A 18 6.56 -5.61 -2.22
C ILE A 18 5.50 -6.51 -1.57
N LEU A 19 4.23 -6.14 -1.68
CA LEU A 19 3.14 -6.91 -1.10
C LEU A 19 2.97 -8.29 -1.75
N ILE A 20 3.23 -8.40 -3.05
CA ILE A 20 3.25 -9.69 -3.75
C ILE A 20 4.41 -10.54 -3.21
N GLU A 21 5.59 -9.97 -3.06
CA GLU A 21 6.75 -10.67 -2.51
C GLU A 21 6.53 -11.15 -1.08
N LEU A 22 5.79 -10.37 -0.28
CA LEU A 22 5.48 -10.73 1.10
C LEU A 22 4.28 -11.67 1.23
N GLY A 23 3.62 -12.01 0.13
CA GLY A 23 2.48 -12.92 0.14
C GLY A 23 1.15 -12.28 0.54
N VAL A 24 1.09 -10.96 0.62
CA VAL A 24 -0.12 -10.22 0.96
C VAL A 24 -1.04 -10.09 -0.25
N LEU A 25 -0.45 -9.85 -1.42
CA LEU A 25 -1.17 -9.79 -2.69
C LEU A 25 -0.81 -10.99 -3.56
N ASN A 26 -1.76 -11.44 -4.38
CA ASN A 26 -1.49 -12.44 -5.41
C ASN A 26 -0.94 -11.77 -6.67
N GLN A 27 -0.63 -12.56 -7.70
CA GLN A 27 -0.06 -12.06 -8.94
C GLN A 27 -1.00 -11.11 -9.70
N ASP A 28 -2.30 -11.19 -9.43
CA ASP A 28 -3.30 -10.31 -10.05
C ASP A 28 -3.44 -8.98 -9.30
N GLY A 29 -2.72 -8.80 -8.20
CA GLY A 29 -2.78 -7.60 -7.39
C GLY A 29 -3.96 -7.56 -6.43
N GLU A 30 -4.61 -8.69 -6.20
CA GLU A 30 -5.69 -8.82 -5.23
C GLU A 30 -5.16 -9.32 -3.90
N VAL A 31 -5.82 -8.96 -2.81
CA VAL A 31 -5.41 -9.41 -1.48
C VAL A 31 -5.60 -10.93 -1.39
N ALA A 32 -4.51 -11.62 -1.10
CA ALA A 32 -4.49 -13.08 -1.04
C ALA A 32 -5.09 -13.62 0.26
N CYS A 33 -5.21 -12.77 1.28
CA CYS A 33 -5.79 -13.15 2.57
C CYS A 33 -7.32 -13.12 2.50
N ASP A 34 -7.98 -14.09 3.12
CA ASP A 34 -9.44 -14.08 3.22
C ASP A 34 -9.92 -12.89 4.07
N ALA A 35 -11.15 -12.43 3.80
CA ALA A 35 -11.77 -11.40 4.61
C ALA A 35 -11.84 -11.87 6.06
N GLY A 36 -11.22 -11.14 6.97
CA GLY A 36 -11.11 -11.51 8.36
C GLY A 36 -9.81 -12.19 8.74
N SER A 37 -8.96 -12.56 7.77
CA SER A 37 -7.63 -13.04 8.10
C SER A 37 -6.71 -11.87 8.44
N ARG A 38 -5.66 -12.21 9.18
CA ARG A 38 -4.63 -11.24 9.52
C ARG A 38 -3.51 -11.27 8.49
N PHE A 39 -2.77 -10.18 8.42
CA PHE A 39 -1.51 -10.17 7.70
C PHE A 39 -0.54 -11.19 8.27
N PRO A 40 0.44 -11.67 7.49
CA PRO A 40 1.57 -12.37 8.05
C PRO A 40 2.18 -11.53 9.18
N ARG A 41 2.70 -12.19 10.21
CA ARG A 41 3.15 -11.52 11.43
C ARG A 41 4.14 -10.38 11.16
N ASP A 42 5.10 -10.61 10.28
CA ASP A 42 6.12 -9.59 9.96
C ASP A 42 5.49 -8.35 9.34
N VAL A 43 4.49 -8.55 8.47
CA VAL A 43 3.77 -7.46 7.82
C VAL A 43 2.89 -6.75 8.83
N GLU A 44 2.21 -7.49 9.70
CA GLU A 44 1.37 -6.92 10.75
C GLU A 44 2.19 -6.00 11.66
N GLU A 45 3.37 -6.45 12.08
CA GLU A 45 4.26 -5.64 12.90
C GLU A 45 4.75 -4.39 12.18
N ALA A 46 5.11 -4.52 10.90
CA ALA A 46 5.58 -3.39 10.10
C ALA A 46 4.50 -2.34 9.88
N LEU A 47 3.26 -2.77 9.72
CA LEU A 47 2.13 -1.88 9.46
C LEU A 47 1.42 -1.39 10.72
N ASP A 48 1.89 -1.81 11.89
CA ASP A 48 1.29 -1.40 13.16
C ASP A 48 1.27 0.13 13.29
N GLY A 49 0.11 0.67 13.63
CA GLY A 49 -0.07 2.12 13.72
C GLY A 49 -0.48 2.79 12.41
N PHE A 50 -0.37 2.09 11.27
CA PHE A 50 -0.77 2.62 9.95
C PHE A 50 -2.00 1.91 9.41
N ILE A 51 -1.96 0.59 9.38
CA ILE A 51 -3.04 -0.24 8.84
C ILE A 51 -3.28 -1.39 9.80
N GLU A 52 -4.52 -1.55 10.26
CA GLU A 52 -4.87 -2.56 11.24
C GLU A 52 -5.30 -3.89 10.62
N ASN A 53 -5.83 -3.86 9.39
CA ASN A 53 -6.37 -5.07 8.75
C ASN A 53 -6.31 -4.97 7.22
N PRO A 54 -6.51 -6.10 6.53
CA PRO A 54 -6.47 -6.12 5.06
C PRO A 54 -7.52 -5.23 4.39
N VAL A 55 -8.66 -4.98 5.01
CA VAL A 55 -9.71 -4.12 4.43
C VAL A 55 -9.21 -2.68 4.28
N GLU A 56 -8.48 -2.19 5.27
CA GLU A 56 -7.89 -0.84 5.20
C GLU A 56 -6.86 -0.74 4.09
N LEU A 57 -6.06 -1.79 3.91
CA LEU A 57 -5.08 -1.84 2.82
C LEU A 57 -5.77 -1.82 1.45
N ILE A 58 -6.84 -2.58 1.30
CA ILE A 58 -7.63 -2.58 0.06
C ILE A 58 -8.13 -1.16 -0.24
N GLY A 59 -8.65 -0.46 0.78
CA GLY A 59 -9.12 0.92 0.63
C GLY A 59 -8.02 1.86 0.16
N LEU A 60 -6.84 1.76 0.76
CA LEU A 60 -5.70 2.60 0.36
C LEU A 60 -5.26 2.30 -1.07
N LEU A 61 -5.13 1.03 -1.42
CA LEU A 61 -4.75 0.61 -2.77
C LEU A 61 -5.74 1.10 -3.81
N LYS A 62 -7.04 1.07 -3.49
CA LYS A 62 -8.07 1.57 -4.40
C LYS A 62 -7.89 3.06 -4.67
N ILE A 63 -7.64 3.85 -3.63
CA ILE A 63 -7.41 5.29 -3.78
C ILE A 63 -6.18 5.54 -4.66
N CYS A 64 -5.09 4.84 -4.41
CA CYS A 64 -3.85 4.99 -5.17
C CYS A 64 -4.04 4.60 -6.64
N ARG A 65 -4.78 3.53 -6.90
CA ARG A 65 -5.07 3.08 -8.26
C ARG A 65 -5.99 4.06 -8.99
N ASP A 66 -6.96 4.62 -8.29
CA ASP A 66 -7.83 5.66 -8.86
C ASP A 66 -7.02 6.89 -9.26
N ALA A 67 -6.06 7.29 -8.43
CA ALA A 67 -5.17 8.41 -8.75
C ALA A 67 -4.32 8.09 -9.99
N ARG A 68 -3.80 6.87 -10.09
CA ARG A 68 -3.00 6.41 -11.22
C ARG A 68 -3.83 6.41 -12.51
N ASP A 69 -5.10 6.01 -12.41
CA ASP A 69 -6.00 5.94 -13.55
C ASP A 69 -6.61 7.29 -13.94
N GLY A 70 -6.27 8.35 -13.22
CA GLY A 70 -6.75 9.68 -13.52
C GLY A 70 -8.14 9.98 -13.02
N ARG A 71 -8.69 9.19 -12.12
CA ARG A 71 -10.02 9.42 -11.55
C ARG A 71 -9.99 10.64 -10.62
N PRO A 72 -11.09 11.39 -10.54
CA PRO A 72 -11.12 12.59 -9.69
C PRO A 72 -11.08 12.19 -8.20
N LEU A 73 -10.15 12.82 -7.49
CA LEU A 73 -10.00 12.65 -6.04
C LEU A 73 -9.87 14.04 -5.42
N SER A 74 -10.41 14.21 -4.22
CA SER A 74 -10.24 15.47 -3.52
C SER A 74 -8.78 15.70 -3.15
N PRO A 75 -8.30 16.95 -3.08
CA PRO A 75 -6.93 17.23 -2.66
C PRO A 75 -6.59 16.66 -1.29
N ALA A 76 -7.54 16.65 -0.36
CA ALA A 76 -7.34 16.10 0.97
C ALA A 76 -7.11 14.59 0.94
N VAL A 77 -7.92 13.86 0.16
CA VAL A 77 -7.78 12.42 0.00
C VAL A 77 -6.46 12.08 -0.67
N LEU A 78 -6.10 12.83 -1.71
CA LEU A 78 -4.86 12.63 -2.44
C LEU A 78 -3.64 12.84 -1.54
N MET A 79 -3.66 13.89 -0.72
CA MET A 79 -2.59 14.19 0.22
C MET A 79 -2.46 13.10 1.29
N ALA A 80 -3.58 12.66 1.87
CA ALA A 80 -3.58 11.62 2.89
C ALA A 80 -3.03 10.30 2.33
N ALA A 81 -3.48 9.90 1.12
CA ALA A 81 -2.99 8.69 0.47
C ALA A 81 -1.50 8.79 0.16
N HIS A 82 -1.04 9.95 -0.29
CA HIS A 82 0.37 10.19 -0.58
C HIS A 82 1.24 9.97 0.66
N LEU A 83 0.86 10.58 1.79
CA LEU A 83 1.60 10.45 3.04
C LEU A 83 1.58 9.02 3.57
N MET A 84 0.43 8.37 3.58
CA MET A 84 0.31 7.00 4.06
C MET A 84 1.11 6.03 3.21
N THR A 85 1.02 6.16 1.90
CA THR A 85 1.74 5.28 0.97
C THR A 85 3.25 5.42 1.17
N LYS A 86 3.74 6.64 1.34
CA LYS A 86 5.16 6.89 1.60
C LYS A 86 5.62 6.19 2.87
N GLU A 87 4.90 6.37 3.97
CA GLU A 87 5.26 5.76 5.25
C GLU A 87 5.20 4.23 5.20
N ILE A 88 4.17 3.69 4.58
CA ILE A 88 4.02 2.24 4.43
C ILE A 88 5.15 1.66 3.60
N LEU A 89 5.53 2.31 2.50
CA LEU A 89 6.66 1.87 1.68
C LEU A 89 7.94 1.83 2.49
N LEU A 90 8.20 2.87 3.28
CA LEU A 90 9.41 2.93 4.10
C LEU A 90 9.48 1.79 5.11
N VAL A 91 8.39 1.54 5.85
CA VAL A 91 8.39 0.49 6.87
C VAL A 91 8.47 -0.91 6.25
N LEU A 92 7.82 -1.14 5.12
CA LEU A 92 7.88 -2.42 4.43
C LEU A 92 9.25 -2.68 3.81
N GLN A 93 9.90 -1.65 3.27
CA GLN A 93 11.25 -1.76 2.73
C GLN A 93 12.24 -2.08 3.84
N GLU A 94 12.11 -1.47 5.01
CA GLU A 94 12.94 -1.76 6.16
C GLU A 94 12.74 -3.20 6.66
N ALA A 95 11.49 -3.64 6.76
CA ALA A 95 11.17 -5.01 7.19
C ALA A 95 11.74 -6.04 6.22
N ARG A 96 11.65 -5.77 4.92
CA ARG A 96 12.19 -6.64 3.88
C ARG A 96 13.71 -6.66 3.91
N GLY A 97 14.35 -5.51 4.12
CA GLY A 97 15.80 -5.40 4.22
C GLY A 97 16.38 -6.10 5.43
N ALA A 98 15.64 -6.15 6.53
CA ALA A 98 16.09 -6.76 7.77
C ALA A 98 16.20 -8.29 7.68
N GLU A 99 15.55 -8.90 6.70
CA GLU A 99 15.55 -10.35 6.49
C GLU A 99 16.68 -10.83 5.59
N SER A 100 17.38 -9.94 4.96
CA SER A 100 18.44 -10.30 4.02
C SER A 100 19.79 -10.52 4.70
#